data_27b89b1e976b345686a317634283faaf
#
_entry.id   27b89b1e976b345686a317634283faaf
#
_cell.length_a   1.000
_cell.length_b   1.000
_cell.length_c   1.000
_cell.angle_alpha   90.00
_cell.angle_beta   90.00
_cell.angle_gamma   90.00
#
_symmetry.space_group_name_H-M   'P 1'
#
loop_
_entity.id
_entity.type
_entity.pdbx_description
1 polymer ?
#
loop_
_entity_poly.entity_id
_entity_poly.type
_entity_poly.pdbx_seq_one_letter_code
_entity_poly.pdbx_strand_id
1 'polypeptide(L)'
;MPPKNKQDAWKEIVFGNDVHIRNLSYWGVGNQFIAGNLFDYLEDKTSPDYVYLQFTGVARYDIPIHKKFDIGYKNQIKTYKRKWLCSGGKIGSWLGNDKTNEIFMPLYFSATEYEHVAKQSLQSVASAINLLESKNIKYNWNFYYNILNPATDECKNFDGMVNELPNYLDTSKMIKNDPHTFCYQSGGLYEDHCHFYNDHYEKWLNSIKDQLTL
;
A
#
# COMPACT_ATOMS: atom_id res chain seq x y z
N MET A 1 27.19 -7.82 -3.04
CA MET A 1 26.30 -8.42 -2.04
C MET A 1 24.93 -8.58 -2.67
N PRO A 2 24.19 -9.67 -2.42
CA PRO A 2 22.81 -9.74 -2.87
C PRO A 2 22.03 -8.57 -2.27
N PRO A 3 21.03 -8.00 -2.99
CA PRO A 3 20.24 -6.92 -2.46
C PRO A 3 19.53 -7.42 -1.18
N LYS A 4 19.72 -6.67 -0.08
CA LYS A 4 18.99 -6.95 1.18
C LYS A 4 17.51 -6.83 0.89
N ASN A 5 16.70 -7.73 1.41
CA ASN A 5 15.28 -7.56 1.30
C ASN A 5 14.82 -6.39 2.22
N LYS A 6 13.69 -5.76 1.90
CA LYS A 6 13.20 -4.61 2.67
C LYS A 6 12.96 -4.93 4.16
N GLN A 7 12.65 -6.17 4.50
CA GLN A 7 12.46 -6.62 5.89
C GLN A 7 13.76 -6.60 6.68
N ASP A 8 14.89 -6.96 6.05
CA ASP A 8 16.20 -6.93 6.70
C ASP A 8 16.62 -5.47 6.96
N ALA A 9 16.32 -4.54 6.03
CA ALA A 9 16.57 -3.11 6.24
C ALA A 9 15.80 -2.56 7.46
N TRP A 10 14.53 -2.93 7.65
CA TRP A 10 13.78 -2.55 8.84
C TRP A 10 14.41 -3.07 10.14
N LYS A 11 14.87 -4.33 10.17
CA LYS A 11 15.55 -4.90 11.32
C LYS A 11 16.82 -4.14 11.66
N GLU A 12 17.69 -3.93 10.67
CA GLU A 12 18.99 -3.34 10.90
C GLU A 12 18.92 -1.86 11.27
N ILE A 13 18.01 -1.09 10.63
CA ILE A 13 17.97 0.36 10.74
C ILE A 13 17.06 0.84 11.86
N VAL A 14 15.92 0.17 12.07
CA VAL A 14 14.85 0.68 12.93
C VAL A 14 14.75 -0.10 14.24
N PHE A 15 14.60 -1.43 14.17
CA PHE A 15 14.18 -2.20 15.33
C PHE A 15 15.30 -2.95 16.05
N GLY A 16 16.42 -3.20 15.40
CA GLY A 16 17.46 -4.11 15.92
C GLY A 16 17.16 -5.58 15.61
N ASN A 17 18.13 -6.44 15.88
CA ASN A 17 18.10 -7.86 15.44
C ASN A 17 17.16 -8.75 16.25
N ASP A 18 16.80 -8.36 17.47
CA ASP A 18 16.01 -9.18 18.40
C ASP A 18 14.50 -9.11 18.15
N VAL A 19 14.07 -8.39 17.11
CA VAL A 19 12.66 -8.17 16.78
C VAL A 19 12.18 -9.17 15.73
N HIS A 20 11.00 -9.74 15.96
CA HIS A 20 10.31 -10.55 14.96
C HIS A 20 9.43 -9.67 14.06
N ILE A 21 9.82 -9.55 12.79
CA ILE A 21 9.04 -8.80 11.79
C ILE A 21 8.17 -9.74 10.98
N ARG A 22 6.88 -9.42 10.89
CA ARG A 22 5.93 -10.07 9.98
C ARG A 22 5.61 -9.12 8.82
N ASN A 23 6.09 -9.47 7.63
CA ASN A 23 5.76 -8.72 6.42
C ASN A 23 4.45 -9.24 5.82
N LEU A 24 3.43 -8.35 5.70
CA LEU A 24 2.13 -8.63 5.10
C LEU A 24 1.93 -7.87 3.77
N SER A 25 2.98 -7.25 3.24
CA SER A 25 2.90 -6.48 2.00
C SER A 25 2.85 -7.38 0.76
N TYR A 26 2.17 -6.89 -0.27
CA TYR A 26 2.09 -7.51 -1.59
C TYR A 26 2.27 -6.45 -2.67
N TRP A 27 2.72 -6.88 -3.84
CA TRP A 27 2.91 -6.00 -4.99
C TRP A 27 1.58 -5.72 -5.70
N GLY A 28 1.40 -4.50 -6.18
CA GLY A 28 0.26 -4.15 -7.03
C GLY A 28 -1.10 -4.13 -6.33
N VAL A 29 -1.11 -4.07 -5.00
CA VAL A 29 -2.35 -4.01 -4.21
C VAL A 29 -2.79 -2.57 -3.97
N GLY A 30 -4.07 -2.39 -3.70
CA GLY A 30 -4.66 -1.13 -3.26
C GLY A 30 -4.94 -1.07 -1.76
N ASN A 31 -5.51 0.04 -1.33
CA ASN A 31 -5.71 0.30 0.10
C ASN A 31 -6.80 -0.57 0.72
N GLN A 32 -7.78 -1.05 -0.06
CA GLN A 32 -8.79 -2.01 0.39
C GLN A 32 -8.16 -3.36 0.79
N PHE A 33 -7.18 -3.83 -0.02
CA PHE A 33 -6.43 -5.03 0.30
C PHE A 33 -5.60 -4.85 1.57
N ILE A 34 -4.86 -3.74 1.69
CA ILE A 34 -3.98 -3.46 2.83
C ILE A 34 -4.80 -3.47 4.12
N ALA A 35 -5.91 -2.74 4.14
CA ALA A 35 -6.82 -2.71 5.27
C ALA A 35 -7.41 -4.10 5.57
N GLY A 36 -7.96 -4.78 4.57
CA GLY A 36 -8.57 -6.10 4.72
C GLY A 36 -7.60 -7.17 5.22
N ASN A 37 -6.34 -7.13 4.77
CA ASN A 37 -5.29 -8.05 5.22
C ASN A 37 -4.89 -7.78 6.69
N LEU A 38 -4.83 -6.52 7.09
CA LEU A 38 -4.63 -6.14 8.49
C LEU A 38 -5.78 -6.64 9.38
N PHE A 39 -7.02 -6.44 8.97
CA PHE A 39 -8.21 -6.94 9.70
C PHE A 39 -8.13 -8.46 9.89
N ASP A 40 -7.90 -9.22 8.81
CA ASP A 40 -7.80 -10.67 8.85
C ASP A 40 -6.67 -11.14 9.78
N TYR A 41 -5.54 -10.42 9.79
CA TYR A 41 -4.41 -10.74 10.66
C TYR A 41 -4.75 -10.53 12.14
N LEU A 42 -5.33 -9.38 12.47
CA LEU A 42 -5.64 -9.00 13.86
C LEU A 42 -6.84 -9.74 14.48
N GLU A 43 -7.66 -10.40 13.65
CA GLU A 43 -8.71 -11.30 14.17
C GLU A 43 -8.15 -12.60 14.72
N ASP A 44 -7.11 -13.15 14.12
CA ASP A 44 -6.66 -14.52 14.40
C ASP A 44 -5.35 -14.59 15.18
N LYS A 45 -4.66 -13.48 15.35
CA LYS A 45 -3.31 -13.45 15.93
C LYS A 45 -3.25 -12.58 17.17
N THR A 46 -2.25 -12.84 17.99
CA THR A 46 -1.84 -11.91 19.05
C THR A 46 -1.53 -10.58 18.45
N SER A 47 -2.02 -9.52 19.11
CA SER A 47 -1.73 -8.15 18.69
C SER A 47 -0.23 -7.92 18.63
N PRO A 48 0.30 -7.35 17.54
CA PRO A 48 1.69 -6.94 17.49
C PRO A 48 1.93 -5.73 18.40
N ASP A 49 3.16 -5.54 18.84
CA ASP A 49 3.55 -4.37 19.64
C ASP A 49 3.52 -3.09 18.82
N TYR A 50 3.79 -3.22 17.51
CA TYR A 50 3.86 -2.10 16.58
C TYR A 50 3.48 -2.52 15.16
N VAL A 51 2.83 -1.62 14.44
CA VAL A 51 2.45 -1.79 13.02
C VAL A 51 2.93 -0.60 12.20
N TYR A 52 3.60 -0.86 11.10
CA TYR A 52 3.85 0.13 10.07
C TYR A 52 2.98 -0.13 8.83
N LEU A 53 2.17 0.86 8.46
CA LEU A 53 1.31 0.78 7.29
C LEU A 53 1.84 1.66 6.16
N GLN A 54 2.15 1.06 5.02
CA GLN A 54 2.44 1.81 3.80
C GLN A 54 1.28 1.63 2.83
N PHE A 55 0.49 2.67 2.68
CA PHE A 55 -0.61 2.72 1.74
C PHE A 55 -0.11 3.07 0.34
N THR A 56 -0.91 2.76 -0.66
CA THR A 56 -0.64 3.05 -2.07
C THR A 56 -1.49 4.22 -2.56
N GLY A 57 -1.45 4.51 -3.85
CA GLY A 57 -2.31 5.51 -4.47
C GLY A 57 -3.81 5.20 -4.39
N VAL A 58 -4.60 6.23 -4.57
CA VAL A 58 -6.07 6.15 -4.35
C VAL A 58 -6.84 5.57 -5.53
N ALA A 59 -6.24 5.45 -6.70
CA ALA A 59 -6.89 4.90 -7.90
C ALA A 59 -6.87 3.38 -7.98
N ARG A 60 -6.17 2.70 -7.07
CA ARG A 60 -6.14 1.23 -7.02
C ARG A 60 -7.38 0.69 -6.35
N TYR A 61 -7.93 -0.34 -6.94
CA TYR A 61 -9.13 -1.00 -6.46
C TYR A 61 -8.92 -2.50 -6.31
N ASP A 62 -9.33 -3.03 -5.16
CA ASP A 62 -9.21 -4.44 -4.86
C ASP A 62 -10.57 -5.00 -4.45
N ILE A 63 -10.90 -6.17 -4.97
CA ILE A 63 -12.16 -6.86 -4.70
C ILE A 63 -11.84 -8.16 -3.97
N PRO A 64 -12.40 -8.39 -2.76
CA PRO A 64 -12.36 -9.69 -2.14
C PRO A 64 -13.24 -10.65 -2.94
N ILE A 65 -12.68 -11.80 -3.34
CA ILE A 65 -13.42 -12.82 -4.09
C ILE A 65 -13.63 -14.08 -3.25
N HIS A 66 -14.75 -14.73 -3.47
CA HIS A 66 -15.07 -15.95 -2.75
C HIS A 66 -14.05 -17.07 -3.05
N LYS A 67 -13.61 -17.81 -2.01
CA LYS A 67 -12.57 -18.85 -2.12
C LYS A 67 -12.84 -19.91 -3.20
N LYS A 68 -14.12 -20.20 -3.50
CA LYS A 68 -14.53 -21.16 -4.53
C LYS A 68 -14.42 -20.60 -5.95
N PHE A 69 -14.34 -19.29 -6.10
CA PHE A 69 -14.12 -18.68 -7.42
C PHE A 69 -12.65 -18.81 -7.77
N ASP A 70 -12.37 -19.70 -8.70
CA ASP A 70 -11.08 -19.75 -9.37
C ASP A 70 -11.28 -19.26 -10.79
N ILE A 71 -10.96 -17.99 -11.01
CA ILE A 71 -11.11 -17.35 -12.31
C ILE A 71 -9.84 -17.45 -13.15
N GLY A 72 -8.90 -18.31 -12.76
CA GLY A 72 -7.67 -18.55 -13.53
C GLY A 72 -6.69 -17.38 -13.60
N TYR A 73 -6.86 -16.37 -12.75
CA TYR A 73 -6.11 -15.13 -12.80
C TYR A 73 -4.69 -15.25 -12.28
N LYS A 74 -3.72 -14.75 -13.04
CA LYS A 74 -2.33 -14.62 -12.59
C LYS A 74 -2.17 -13.65 -11.40
N ASN A 75 -3.09 -12.72 -11.23
CA ASN A 75 -3.04 -11.66 -10.20
C ASN A 75 -3.99 -11.92 -9.02
N GLN A 76 -4.43 -13.15 -8.82
CA GLN A 76 -5.09 -13.52 -7.58
C GLN A 76 -4.06 -13.57 -6.45
N ILE A 77 -4.23 -12.69 -5.48
CA ILE A 77 -3.47 -12.76 -4.26
C ILE A 77 -4.26 -13.60 -3.26
N LYS A 78 -3.68 -14.72 -2.86
CA LYS A 78 -4.23 -15.57 -1.82
C LYS A 78 -3.63 -15.14 -0.50
N THR A 79 -4.40 -14.42 0.30
CA THR A 79 -4.06 -14.18 1.69
C THR A 79 -4.45 -15.37 2.56
N TYR A 80 -4.15 -15.23 3.81
CA TYR A 80 -4.48 -16.17 4.87
C TYR A 80 -5.99 -16.57 4.91
N LYS A 81 -6.90 -15.62 4.74
CA LYS A 81 -8.35 -15.87 4.79
C LYS A 81 -9.08 -15.72 3.46
N ARG A 82 -8.61 -14.87 2.59
CA ARG A 82 -9.35 -14.43 1.39
C ARG A 82 -8.52 -14.55 0.13
N LYS A 83 -9.20 -14.59 -0.99
CA LYS A 83 -8.62 -14.31 -2.29
C LYS A 83 -9.00 -12.89 -2.68
N TRP A 84 -8.10 -12.21 -3.36
CA TRP A 84 -8.30 -10.84 -3.82
C TRP A 84 -8.01 -10.74 -5.31
N LEU A 85 -8.82 -9.93 -5.98
CA LEU A 85 -8.52 -9.44 -7.31
C LEU A 85 -8.02 -8.01 -7.15
N CYS A 86 -6.77 -7.76 -7.54
CA CYS A 86 -6.14 -6.46 -7.38
C CYS A 86 -5.96 -5.81 -8.74
N SER A 87 -6.37 -4.54 -8.88
CA SER A 87 -6.32 -3.84 -10.17
C SER A 87 -4.91 -3.44 -10.61
N GLY A 88 -3.95 -3.38 -9.69
CA GLY A 88 -2.66 -2.75 -9.98
C GLY A 88 -2.79 -1.24 -10.17
N GLY A 89 -1.71 -0.56 -10.53
CA GLY A 89 -1.69 0.90 -10.70
C GLY A 89 -2.39 1.40 -11.96
N LYS A 90 -2.29 0.68 -13.07
CA LYS A 90 -2.90 1.08 -14.34
C LYS A 90 -4.05 0.16 -14.68
N ILE A 91 -5.21 0.76 -14.91
CA ILE A 91 -6.41 0.04 -15.36
C ILE A 91 -6.06 -0.82 -16.59
N GLY A 92 -6.13 -2.14 -16.44
CA GLY A 92 -5.94 -3.09 -17.53
C GLY A 92 -4.50 -3.50 -17.86
N SER A 93 -3.45 -2.93 -17.24
CA SER A 93 -2.07 -3.30 -17.58
C SER A 93 -1.54 -4.53 -16.84
N TRP A 94 -2.06 -4.81 -15.65
CA TRP A 94 -1.62 -5.93 -14.80
C TRP A 94 -2.54 -7.15 -14.87
N LEU A 95 -3.72 -6.93 -15.34
CA LEU A 95 -4.71 -7.96 -15.55
C LEU A 95 -4.44 -8.56 -16.93
N GLY A 96 -3.60 -9.57 -17.01
CA GLY A 96 -3.18 -10.19 -18.27
C GLY A 96 -4.30 -10.44 -19.29
N ASN A 97 -3.99 -10.95 -20.46
CA ASN A 97 -4.85 -11.16 -21.64
C ASN A 97 -6.09 -12.08 -21.43
N ASP A 98 -6.78 -11.96 -20.30
CA ASP A 98 -7.97 -12.75 -20.04
C ASP A 98 -9.22 -11.93 -20.41
N LYS A 99 -10.09 -12.53 -21.25
CA LYS A 99 -11.32 -11.92 -21.76
C LYS A 99 -12.23 -11.34 -20.67
N THR A 100 -12.18 -11.90 -19.46
CA THR A 100 -12.94 -11.38 -18.31
C THR A 100 -12.44 -10.02 -17.88
N ASN A 101 -11.13 -9.74 -17.99
CA ASN A 101 -10.54 -8.44 -17.70
C ASN A 101 -10.89 -7.39 -18.74
N GLU A 102 -10.92 -7.80 -20.01
CA GLU A 102 -11.28 -6.91 -21.10
C GLU A 102 -12.70 -6.39 -20.96
N ILE A 103 -13.57 -7.16 -20.30
CA ILE A 103 -14.99 -6.81 -20.13
C ILE A 103 -15.26 -6.20 -18.74
N PHE A 104 -14.84 -6.85 -17.67
CA PHE A 104 -15.24 -6.47 -16.30
C PHE A 104 -14.56 -5.20 -15.83
N MET A 105 -13.26 -5.06 -16.04
CA MET A 105 -12.52 -3.91 -15.52
C MET A 105 -12.84 -2.61 -16.28
N PRO A 106 -12.89 -2.57 -17.61
CA PRO A 106 -13.36 -1.41 -18.35
C PRO A 106 -14.80 -1.02 -17.98
N LEU A 107 -15.69 -2.00 -17.81
CA LEU A 107 -17.08 -1.74 -17.41
C LEU A 107 -17.14 -1.14 -16.00
N TYR A 108 -16.39 -1.71 -15.07
CA TYR A 108 -16.31 -1.21 -13.70
C TYR A 108 -15.81 0.24 -13.66
N PHE A 109 -14.68 0.52 -14.32
CA PHE A 109 -14.08 1.84 -14.32
C PHE A 109 -14.84 2.86 -15.18
N SER A 110 -15.55 2.46 -16.21
CA SER A 110 -16.44 3.33 -16.97
C SER A 110 -17.73 3.66 -16.21
N ALA A 111 -18.15 2.76 -15.32
CA ALA A 111 -19.35 2.94 -14.50
C ALA A 111 -19.08 3.59 -13.13
N THR A 112 -17.81 3.72 -12.72
CA THR A 112 -17.43 4.22 -11.41
C THR A 112 -16.63 5.51 -11.57
N GLU A 113 -17.11 6.59 -10.95
CA GLU A 113 -16.40 7.86 -10.93
C GLU A 113 -15.10 7.75 -10.12
N TYR A 114 -14.03 8.38 -10.62
CA TYR A 114 -12.73 8.40 -9.96
C TYR A 114 -12.81 8.88 -8.50
N GLU A 115 -13.59 9.92 -8.25
CA GLU A 115 -13.79 10.45 -6.89
C GLU A 115 -14.38 9.41 -5.94
N HIS A 116 -15.29 8.55 -6.43
CA HIS A 116 -15.85 7.47 -5.63
C HIS A 116 -14.79 6.42 -5.26
N VAL A 117 -13.95 6.03 -6.22
CA VAL A 117 -12.83 5.08 -5.98
C VAL A 117 -11.84 5.67 -4.97
N ALA A 118 -11.45 6.92 -5.14
CA ALA A 118 -10.55 7.62 -4.23
C ALA A 118 -11.13 7.70 -2.81
N LYS A 119 -12.42 8.03 -2.68
CA LYS A 119 -13.12 8.05 -1.40
C LYS A 119 -13.14 6.68 -0.72
N GLN A 120 -13.47 5.62 -1.43
CA GLN A 120 -13.45 4.26 -0.88
C GLN A 120 -12.04 3.85 -0.44
N SER A 121 -11.04 4.22 -1.22
CA SER A 121 -9.64 3.97 -0.90
C SER A 121 -9.24 4.67 0.42
N LEU A 122 -9.56 5.95 0.58
CA LEU A 122 -9.28 6.71 1.80
C LEU A 122 -10.12 6.25 3.00
N GLN A 123 -11.35 5.79 2.81
CA GLN A 123 -12.14 5.15 3.86
C GLN A 123 -11.50 3.85 4.35
N SER A 124 -10.86 3.09 3.46
CA SER A 124 -10.11 1.89 3.84
C SER A 124 -8.86 2.23 4.66
N VAL A 125 -8.15 3.31 4.31
CA VAL A 125 -7.05 3.86 5.12
C VAL A 125 -7.52 4.21 6.52
N ALA A 126 -8.58 5.02 6.63
CA ALA A 126 -9.15 5.41 7.92
C ALA A 126 -9.62 4.21 8.75
N SER A 127 -10.23 3.22 8.11
CA SER A 127 -10.67 2.00 8.80
C SER A 127 -9.51 1.21 9.39
N ALA A 128 -8.39 1.10 8.67
CA ALA A 128 -7.19 0.44 9.17
C ALA A 128 -6.59 1.19 10.37
N ILE A 129 -6.51 2.51 10.30
CA ILE A 129 -6.03 3.37 11.39
C ILE A 129 -6.92 3.23 12.63
N ASN A 130 -8.24 3.37 12.47
CA ASN A 130 -9.21 3.25 13.55
C ASN A 130 -9.17 1.86 14.22
N LEU A 131 -8.92 0.79 13.45
CA LEU A 131 -8.74 -0.54 14.02
C LEU A 131 -7.53 -0.60 14.96
N LEU A 132 -6.38 -0.06 14.55
CA LEU A 132 -5.17 -0.04 15.37
C LEU A 132 -5.38 0.79 16.64
N GLU A 133 -6.03 1.94 16.53
CA GLU A 133 -6.41 2.79 17.66
C GLU A 133 -7.33 2.04 18.64
N SER A 134 -8.39 1.40 18.13
CA SER A 134 -9.35 0.67 18.96
C SER A 134 -8.74 -0.52 19.72
N LYS A 135 -7.65 -1.07 19.18
CA LYS A 135 -6.87 -2.15 19.80
C LYS A 135 -5.69 -1.65 20.62
N ASN A 136 -5.48 -0.34 20.72
CA ASN A 136 -4.36 0.30 21.40
C ASN A 136 -2.99 -0.23 20.91
N ILE A 137 -2.85 -0.46 19.61
CA ILE A 137 -1.61 -0.91 18.98
C ILE A 137 -0.83 0.33 18.55
N LYS A 138 0.45 0.39 18.87
CA LYS A 138 1.34 1.47 18.38
C LYS A 138 1.49 1.36 16.88
N TYR A 139 1.45 2.48 16.16
CA TYR A 139 1.62 2.48 14.71
C TYR A 139 2.13 3.80 14.16
N ASN A 140 2.70 3.72 12.96
CA ASN A 140 2.87 4.83 12.04
C ASN A 140 2.42 4.40 10.63
N TRP A 141 2.15 5.38 9.81
CA TRP A 141 1.71 5.11 8.44
C TRP A 141 2.18 6.19 7.47
N ASN A 142 2.23 5.84 6.19
CA ASN A 142 2.40 6.80 5.10
C ASN A 142 1.72 6.28 3.83
N PHE A 143 1.70 7.13 2.82
CA PHE A 143 1.51 6.69 1.44
C PHE A 143 2.86 6.34 0.81
N TYR A 144 2.85 5.46 -0.19
CA TYR A 144 4.03 5.12 -0.98
C TYR A 144 4.61 6.33 -1.71
N TYR A 145 3.76 7.26 -2.13
CA TYR A 145 4.10 8.56 -2.69
C TYR A 145 3.11 9.63 -2.18
N ASN A 146 3.48 10.89 -2.32
CA ASN A 146 2.60 11.99 -1.91
C ASN A 146 1.37 12.08 -2.82
N ILE A 147 0.22 11.60 -2.34
CA ILE A 147 -1.04 11.60 -3.10
C ILE A 147 -1.66 12.99 -3.30
N LEU A 148 -1.19 14.02 -2.57
CA LEU A 148 -1.62 15.41 -2.75
C LEU A 148 -0.80 16.11 -3.83
N ASN A 149 0.48 15.74 -3.97
CA ASN A 149 1.40 16.31 -4.95
C ASN A 149 2.45 15.27 -5.36
N PRO A 150 2.08 14.31 -6.22
CA PRO A 150 3.03 13.30 -6.69
C PRO A 150 4.22 13.93 -7.41
N ALA A 151 5.41 13.39 -7.13
CA ALA A 151 6.66 13.91 -7.70
C ALA A 151 6.80 13.63 -9.19
N THR A 152 6.12 12.62 -9.72
CA THR A 152 6.18 12.22 -11.13
C THR A 152 4.79 12.17 -11.75
N ASP A 153 4.73 12.40 -13.07
CA ASP A 153 3.47 12.31 -13.82
C ASP A 153 2.95 10.88 -13.91
N GLU A 154 3.81 9.88 -13.82
CA GLU A 154 3.43 8.47 -13.75
C GLU A 154 2.55 8.23 -12.52
N CYS A 155 2.93 8.71 -11.35
CA CYS A 155 2.13 8.57 -10.14
C CYS A 155 0.79 9.31 -10.24
N LYS A 156 0.76 10.50 -10.86
CA LYS A 156 -0.49 11.23 -11.12
C LYS A 156 -1.45 10.44 -12.01
N ASN A 157 -0.90 9.81 -13.06
CA ASN A 157 -1.69 9.17 -14.10
C ASN A 157 -2.13 7.75 -13.74
N PHE A 158 -1.31 7.00 -12.97
CA PHE A 158 -1.55 5.59 -12.70
C PHE A 158 -2.24 5.33 -11.38
N ASP A 159 -1.82 6.02 -10.35
CA ASP A 159 -2.27 5.75 -8.99
C ASP A 159 -3.22 6.82 -8.46
N GLY A 160 -3.33 7.93 -9.20
CA GLY A 160 -4.24 9.02 -8.91
C GLY A 160 -3.81 9.89 -7.73
N MET A 161 -4.34 11.09 -7.70
CA MET A 161 -4.11 12.07 -6.64
C MET A 161 -5.43 12.60 -6.12
N VAL A 162 -5.39 13.20 -4.94
CA VAL A 162 -6.51 13.94 -4.36
C VAL A 162 -6.12 15.38 -4.08
N ASN A 163 -7.07 16.29 -4.06
CA ASN A 163 -6.81 17.69 -3.76
C ASN A 163 -6.52 17.92 -2.28
N GLU A 164 -7.17 17.14 -1.41
CA GLU A 164 -7.02 17.23 0.05
C GLU A 164 -7.27 15.89 0.73
N LEU A 165 -6.74 15.73 1.93
CA LEU A 165 -7.07 14.60 2.79
C LEU A 165 -8.39 14.88 3.52
N PRO A 166 -9.29 13.90 3.62
CA PRO A 166 -10.56 14.11 4.32
C PRO A 166 -10.35 14.28 5.82
N ASN A 167 -11.18 15.11 6.46
CA ASN A 167 -11.09 15.44 7.88
C ASN A 167 -11.24 14.22 8.83
N TYR A 168 -11.86 13.13 8.35
CA TYR A 168 -11.98 11.91 9.15
C TYR A 168 -10.70 11.07 9.21
N LEU A 169 -9.66 11.44 8.46
CA LEU A 169 -8.39 10.73 8.43
C LEU A 169 -7.43 11.34 9.46
N ASP A 170 -7.13 10.58 10.51
CA ASP A 170 -6.11 11.02 11.48
C ASP A 170 -4.71 10.98 10.87
N THR A 171 -4.10 12.15 10.78
CA THR A 171 -2.74 12.34 10.25
C THR A 171 -1.68 12.53 11.33
N SER A 172 -2.03 12.42 12.61
CA SER A 172 -1.10 12.68 13.73
C SER A 172 0.10 11.75 13.74
N LYS A 173 -0.07 10.50 13.28
CA LYS A 173 0.98 9.47 13.17
C LYS A 173 1.44 9.22 11.74
N MET A 174 1.07 10.11 10.83
CA MET A 174 1.49 10.04 9.43
C MET A 174 2.94 10.49 9.27
N ILE A 175 3.76 9.64 8.68
CA ILE A 175 5.10 10.01 8.21
C ILE A 175 4.95 10.77 6.90
N LYS A 176 5.25 12.05 6.91
CA LYS A 176 5.06 12.95 5.77
C LYS A 176 6.08 12.76 4.65
N ASN A 177 7.27 12.26 5.01
CA ASN A 177 8.34 11.98 4.07
C ASN A 177 8.10 10.61 3.42
N ASP A 178 7.39 10.59 2.30
CA ASP A 178 7.12 9.36 1.57
C ASP A 178 8.35 8.83 0.82
N PRO A 179 8.48 7.48 0.66
CA PRO A 179 9.69 6.90 0.08
C PRO A 179 9.87 7.24 -1.39
N HIS A 180 8.80 7.39 -2.16
CA HIS A 180 8.90 7.66 -3.60
C HIS A 180 9.45 9.07 -3.86
N THR A 181 8.88 10.10 -3.23
CA THR A 181 9.35 11.49 -3.38
C THR A 181 10.79 11.63 -2.90
N PHE A 182 11.13 11.01 -1.75
CA PHE A 182 12.51 11.01 -1.24
C PHE A 182 13.49 10.39 -2.25
N CYS A 183 13.16 9.20 -2.78
CA CYS A 183 14.02 8.52 -3.74
C CYS A 183 14.12 9.27 -5.07
N TYR A 184 13.02 9.86 -5.55
CA TYR A 184 13.02 10.70 -6.75
C TYR A 184 13.99 11.89 -6.62
N GLN A 185 13.89 12.64 -5.52
CA GLN A 185 14.75 13.80 -5.26
C GLN A 185 16.23 13.44 -5.11
N SER A 186 16.54 12.23 -4.67
CA SER A 186 17.91 11.73 -4.53
C SER A 186 18.43 11.00 -5.77
N GLY A 187 17.68 10.97 -6.89
CA GLY A 187 18.05 10.25 -8.11
C GLY A 187 18.00 8.73 -7.98
N GLY A 188 17.22 8.21 -7.05
CA GLY A 188 17.14 6.80 -6.70
C GLY A 188 16.00 6.02 -7.32
N LEU A 189 15.30 6.55 -8.34
CA LEU A 189 14.29 5.81 -9.07
C LEU A 189 14.88 5.02 -10.24
N TYR A 190 14.25 3.88 -10.56
CA TYR A 190 14.47 3.17 -11.82
C TYR A 190 13.92 3.98 -13.01
N GLU A 191 14.24 3.54 -14.24
CA GLU A 191 13.76 4.16 -15.48
C GLU A 191 12.24 4.21 -15.62
N ASP A 192 11.50 3.33 -14.91
CA ASP A 192 10.04 3.33 -14.89
C ASP A 192 9.44 4.45 -14.02
N HIS A 193 10.26 5.24 -13.35
CA HIS A 193 9.89 6.33 -12.45
C HIS A 193 8.90 5.97 -11.33
N CYS A 194 8.62 4.68 -11.14
CA CYS A 194 7.67 4.17 -10.15
C CYS A 194 8.34 3.36 -9.04
N HIS A 195 9.49 2.77 -9.31
CA HIS A 195 10.23 1.95 -8.35
C HIS A 195 11.56 2.60 -7.99
N PHE A 196 12.09 2.27 -6.82
CA PHE A 196 13.35 2.84 -6.33
C PHE A 196 14.36 1.75 -5.94
N TYR A 197 15.64 2.10 -5.98
CA TYR A 197 16.74 1.25 -5.58
C TYR A 197 16.73 0.97 -4.07
N ASN A 198 17.17 -0.22 -3.68
CA ASN A 198 17.15 -0.63 -2.27
C ASN A 198 17.99 0.26 -1.35
N ASP A 199 19.15 0.73 -1.83
CA ASP A 199 20.02 1.63 -1.06
C ASP A 199 19.38 3.00 -0.80
N HIS A 200 18.52 3.49 -1.71
CA HIS A 200 17.75 4.70 -1.50
C HIS A 200 16.59 4.46 -0.52
N TYR A 201 16.01 3.25 -0.52
CA TYR A 201 15.04 2.88 0.50
C TYR A 201 15.66 2.84 1.90
N GLU A 202 16.88 2.31 2.04
CA GLU A 202 17.61 2.34 3.31
C GLU A 202 17.92 3.77 3.78
N LYS A 203 18.30 4.67 2.87
CA LYS A 203 18.50 6.10 3.16
C LYS A 203 17.20 6.76 3.63
N TRP A 204 16.08 6.43 2.96
CA TRP A 204 14.76 6.90 3.37
C TRP A 204 14.40 6.40 4.77
N LEU A 205 14.57 5.12 5.07
CA LEU A 205 14.34 4.56 6.42
C LEU A 205 15.15 5.29 7.49
N ASN A 206 16.42 5.57 7.23
CA ASN A 206 17.27 6.34 8.14
C ASN A 206 16.72 7.76 8.38
N SER A 207 16.09 8.36 7.38
CA SER A 207 15.52 9.72 7.49
C SER A 207 14.24 9.79 8.33
N ILE A 208 13.55 8.66 8.52
CA ILE A 208 12.26 8.61 9.23
C ILE A 208 12.32 7.89 10.58
N LYS A 209 13.37 7.14 10.89
CA LYS A 209 13.43 6.28 12.08
C LYS A 209 13.13 7.00 13.40
N ASP A 210 13.57 8.25 13.54
CA ASP A 210 13.35 9.05 14.74
C ASP A 210 11.91 9.62 14.83
N GLN A 211 11.11 9.47 13.78
CA GLN A 211 9.71 9.86 13.73
C GLN A 211 8.76 8.70 14.13
N LEU A 212 9.30 7.48 14.23
CA LEU A 212 8.48 6.31 14.54
C LEU A 212 8.15 6.26 16.03
N THR A 213 6.89 5.99 16.35
CA THR A 213 6.38 5.89 17.74
C THR A 213 6.53 4.48 18.29
N LEU A 214 7.75 3.98 18.35
CA LEU A 214 8.10 2.62 18.82
C LEU A 214 7.78 2.38 20.30
#